data_8e56e366f3ddab596949981cb51c2a6c
#
_entry.id   8e56e366f3ddab596949981cb51c2a6c
#
_cell.length_a   1.000
_cell.length_b   1.000
_cell.length_c   1.000
_cell.angle_alpha   90.00
_cell.angle_beta   90.00
_cell.angle_gamma   90.00
#
_symmetry.space_group_name_H-M   'P 1'
#
loop_
_entity.id
_entity.type
_entity.pdbx_description
1 polymer ?
#
loop_
_entity_poly.entity_id
_entity_poly.type
_entity_poly.pdbx_seq_one_letter_code
_entity_poly.pdbx_strand_id
1 'polypeptide(L)'
;MKVSKKATISSLAFATLFLVALHNPVEASNINNNDISNSASAHQQFNQSQNKYTSAAISKHRNRDHSNWMTNLTGERFTTIAHRGASGYAPEHTFYAYDKSHNELGASYIEIDLQRTKDGQLVAMHDETVDRTTNGTGRVEDYTLSQLKQLDAGSWFNRTHPEYAKSEYKNAKVPTLDEILSRYGTNANYYIETKTPNVYPGMEEQLLETLKKHHMLTGN
;
A
#
# COMPACT_ATOMS: atom_id res chain seq x y z
N MET A 1 21.70 23.78 1.14
CA MET A 1 22.31 22.45 1.11
C MET A 1 21.23 21.47 0.64
N LYS A 2 21.30 20.99 -0.61
CA LYS A 2 20.27 20.09 -1.16
C LYS A 2 20.48 18.68 -0.57
N VAL A 3 19.50 18.18 0.19
CA VAL A 3 19.51 16.81 0.67
C VAL A 3 19.06 15.91 -0.48
N SER A 4 19.98 15.06 -0.92
CA SER A 4 19.76 14.06 -1.99
C SER A 4 18.77 13.00 -1.49
N LYS A 5 17.73 12.74 -2.27
CA LYS A 5 16.83 11.59 -2.09
C LYS A 5 17.64 10.33 -2.35
N LYS A 6 17.89 9.51 -1.33
CA LYS A 6 18.55 8.22 -1.48
C LYS A 6 17.50 7.11 -1.38
N ALA A 7 17.36 6.33 -2.45
CA ALA A 7 16.76 5.01 -2.34
C ALA A 7 17.73 4.14 -1.53
N THR A 8 17.27 3.58 -0.41
CA THR A 8 18.09 2.67 0.37
C THR A 8 17.77 1.25 -0.10
N ILE A 9 18.74 0.63 -0.77
CA ILE A 9 18.70 -0.79 -1.13
C ILE A 9 19.44 -1.52 -0.02
N SER A 10 18.75 -2.34 0.75
CA SER A 10 19.38 -3.19 1.78
C SER A 10 19.43 -4.62 1.28
N SER A 11 20.63 -5.16 1.18
CA SER A 11 20.86 -6.57 0.85
C SER A 11 21.29 -7.32 2.10
N LEU A 12 20.46 -8.24 2.59
CA LEU A 12 20.85 -9.21 3.61
C LEU A 12 20.96 -10.59 2.95
N ALA A 13 22.12 -11.21 3.13
CA ALA A 13 22.41 -12.54 2.59
C ALA A 13 21.53 -13.62 3.23
N PHE A 14 20.97 -14.49 2.40
CA PHE A 14 20.18 -15.73 2.58
C PHE A 14 18.69 -15.70 2.23
N ALA A 15 18.13 -14.60 1.84
CA ALA A 15 16.95 -14.55 0.97
C ALA A 15 17.11 -13.24 0.22
N THR A 16 17.13 -13.24 -1.08
CA THR A 16 17.26 -11.99 -1.85
C THR A 16 15.99 -11.19 -1.71
N LEU A 17 15.88 -10.47 -0.58
CA LEU A 17 14.82 -9.54 -0.31
C LEU A 17 15.22 -8.20 -0.92
N PHE A 18 14.70 -7.87 -2.09
CA PHE A 18 14.83 -6.52 -2.62
C PHE A 18 13.75 -5.64 -1.99
N LEU A 19 14.21 -4.80 -1.06
CA LEU A 19 13.36 -3.87 -0.35
C LEU A 19 13.60 -2.47 -0.90
N VAL A 20 12.62 -1.89 -1.58
CA VAL A 20 12.66 -0.51 -2.04
C VAL A 20 11.70 0.32 -1.21
N ALA A 21 12.22 1.15 -0.31
CA ALA A 21 11.44 2.16 0.38
C ALA A 21 11.58 3.51 -0.34
N LEU A 22 10.50 3.99 -0.91
CA LEU A 22 10.45 5.30 -1.57
C LEU A 22 9.83 6.30 -0.61
N HIS A 23 10.59 7.32 -0.25
CA HIS A 23 10.19 8.35 0.72
C HIS A 23 10.07 9.72 0.03
N ASN A 24 8.90 10.33 0.10
CA ASN A 24 8.72 11.73 -0.28
C ASN A 24 8.89 12.62 0.96
N PRO A 25 9.85 13.52 1.03
CA PRO A 25 9.97 14.46 2.14
C PRO A 25 8.78 15.45 2.11
N VAL A 26 8.00 15.45 3.18
CA VAL A 26 7.04 16.53 3.45
C VAL A 26 7.84 17.69 4.06
N GLU A 27 7.78 18.87 3.46
CA GLU A 27 8.39 20.08 4.04
C GLU A 27 7.73 20.41 5.40
N ALA A 28 8.56 20.51 6.44
CA ALA A 28 8.11 20.91 7.77
C ALA A 28 7.80 22.42 7.77
N SER A 29 6.53 22.79 7.89
CA SER A 29 6.11 24.14 8.23
C SER A 29 6.01 24.28 9.78
N ASN A 30 6.50 25.40 10.31
CA ASN A 30 6.58 25.74 11.73
C ASN A 30 5.24 25.59 12.47
N ILE A 31 5.26 24.88 13.59
CA ILE A 31 4.11 24.63 14.48
C ILE A 31 4.21 25.51 15.71
N ASN A 32 3.09 26.15 16.06
CA ASN A 32 2.94 27.01 17.24
C ASN A 32 2.30 26.19 18.40
N ASN A 33 2.87 26.29 19.61
CA ASN A 33 2.68 25.40 20.77
C ASN A 33 1.37 25.53 21.59
N ASN A 34 0.26 26.00 21.03
CA ASN A 34 -0.93 26.36 21.82
C ASN A 34 -2.12 25.37 21.78
N ASP A 35 -1.99 24.16 21.21
CA ASP A 35 -3.17 23.28 20.95
C ASP A 35 -3.27 22.02 21.82
N ILE A 36 -2.67 21.99 23.02
CA ILE A 36 -2.67 20.74 23.86
C ILE A 36 -4.03 20.50 24.60
N SER A 37 -4.97 21.44 24.62
CA SER A 37 -6.17 21.33 25.46
C SER A 37 -7.42 20.67 24.83
N ASN A 38 -7.40 20.24 23.56
CA ASN A 38 -8.60 19.80 22.85
C ASN A 38 -8.66 18.28 22.50
N SER A 39 -7.86 17.43 23.09
CA SER A 39 -7.78 16.00 22.72
C SER A 39 -8.99 15.15 23.16
N ALA A 40 -9.74 15.55 24.18
CA ALA A 40 -10.88 14.78 24.69
C ALA A 40 -12.17 14.97 23.86
N SER A 41 -12.34 16.12 23.18
CA SER A 41 -13.51 16.39 22.34
C SER A 41 -13.42 15.77 20.95
N ALA A 42 -12.24 15.46 20.46
CA ALA A 42 -12.02 14.90 19.14
C ALA A 42 -12.53 13.45 19.00
N HIS A 43 -12.48 12.66 20.08
CA HIS A 43 -12.98 11.27 20.07
C HIS A 43 -14.49 11.15 19.96
N GLN A 44 -15.24 12.08 20.51
CA GLN A 44 -16.72 12.08 20.40
C GLN A 44 -17.21 12.59 19.04
N GLN A 45 -16.48 13.52 18.41
CA GLN A 45 -16.83 14.02 17.07
C GLN A 45 -16.49 13.04 15.95
N PHE A 46 -15.48 12.18 16.14
CA PHE A 46 -15.10 11.15 15.18
C PHE A 46 -16.23 10.14 14.92
N ASN A 47 -16.96 9.72 15.96
CA ASN A 47 -18.04 8.74 15.85
C ASN A 47 -19.34 9.30 15.23
N GLN A 48 -19.54 10.61 15.20
CA GLN A 48 -20.74 11.25 14.63
C GLN A 48 -20.58 11.68 13.17
N SER A 49 -19.36 11.76 12.64
CA SER A 49 -19.08 12.29 11.30
C SER A 49 -18.95 11.24 10.19
N GLN A 50 -19.09 9.95 10.49
CA GLN A 50 -18.89 8.84 9.53
C GLN A 50 -19.84 8.88 8.30
N ASN A 51 -20.88 9.72 8.28
CA ASN A 51 -21.92 9.69 7.23
C ASN A 51 -21.96 10.90 6.27
N LYS A 52 -20.95 11.76 6.21
CA LYS A 52 -21.05 13.01 5.42
C LYS A 52 -19.82 13.44 4.62
N TYR A 53 -19.01 12.55 4.08
CA TYR A 53 -17.88 12.99 3.29
C TYR A 53 -17.97 12.57 1.82
N THR A 54 -18.22 13.57 0.95
CA THR A 54 -18.01 13.46 -0.49
C THR A 54 -16.53 13.58 -0.82
N SER A 55 -16.09 13.06 -1.96
CA SER A 55 -14.68 13.07 -2.42
C SER A 55 -13.99 14.45 -2.38
N ALA A 56 -14.75 15.55 -2.49
CA ALA A 56 -14.24 16.91 -2.36
C ALA A 56 -13.89 17.30 -0.91
N ALA A 57 -14.57 16.71 0.09
CA ALA A 57 -14.27 16.94 1.50
C ALA A 57 -13.00 16.19 1.94
N ILE A 58 -12.73 15.03 1.33
CA ILE A 58 -11.52 14.24 1.58
C ILE A 58 -10.27 14.99 1.13
N SER A 59 -10.33 15.66 -0.02
CA SER A 59 -9.19 16.46 -0.55
C SER A 59 -8.87 17.68 0.33
N LYS A 60 -9.86 18.28 0.96
CA LYS A 60 -9.70 19.45 1.83
C LYS A 60 -9.20 19.09 3.25
N HIS A 61 -9.39 17.83 3.68
CA HIS A 61 -8.89 17.33 4.96
C HIS A 61 -7.45 16.78 4.88
N ARG A 62 -6.89 16.58 3.68
CA ARG A 62 -5.52 16.09 3.50
C ARG A 62 -4.44 17.05 4.08
N ASN A 63 -4.80 18.32 4.35
CA ASN A 63 -3.93 19.32 4.99
C ASN A 63 -4.17 19.51 6.50
N ARG A 64 -5.02 18.71 7.14
CA ARG A 64 -5.06 18.68 8.59
C ARG A 64 -4.05 17.66 9.09
N ASP A 65 -3.13 18.15 9.82
CA ASP A 65 -2.02 17.50 10.45
C ASP A 65 -2.45 16.26 11.26
N HIS A 66 -2.62 15.12 10.59
CA HIS A 66 -2.79 13.82 11.26
C HIS A 66 -1.50 13.37 11.96
N SER A 67 -0.46 14.20 11.96
CA SER A 67 0.87 13.86 12.44
C SER A 67 1.01 13.84 13.96
N ASN A 68 0.13 14.53 14.71
CA ASN A 68 0.34 14.71 16.14
C ASN A 68 0.01 13.49 17.01
N TRP A 69 -0.84 12.56 16.58
CA TRP A 69 -1.16 11.37 17.37
C TRP A 69 -0.22 10.18 17.11
N MET A 70 0.61 10.26 16.07
CA MET A 70 1.56 9.20 15.69
C MET A 70 2.99 9.50 16.16
N THR A 71 3.16 10.19 17.26
CA THR A 71 4.45 10.38 17.91
C THR A 71 4.53 9.53 19.18
N ASN A 72 5.74 9.04 19.49
CA ASN A 72 6.00 8.39 20.76
C ASN A 72 6.08 9.43 21.90
N LEU A 73 6.29 8.96 23.14
CA LEU A 73 6.41 9.83 24.32
C LEU A 73 7.59 10.81 24.25
N THR A 74 8.54 10.61 23.36
CA THR A 74 9.70 11.49 23.12
C THR A 74 9.47 12.49 21.98
N GLY A 75 8.28 12.46 21.35
CA GLY A 75 7.95 13.35 20.24
C GLY A 75 8.41 12.85 18.87
N GLU A 76 8.98 11.64 18.76
CA GLU A 76 9.38 11.05 17.50
C GLU A 76 8.18 10.48 16.74
N ARG A 77 8.16 10.66 15.43
CA ARG A 77 7.08 10.17 14.57
C ARG A 77 7.20 8.67 14.34
N PHE A 78 6.11 7.94 14.57
CA PHE A 78 6.00 6.56 14.12
C PHE A 78 5.81 6.48 12.62
N THR A 79 6.52 5.56 11.99
CA THR A 79 6.29 5.16 10.61
C THR A 79 5.39 3.94 10.61
N THR A 80 4.24 4.03 9.93
CA THR A 80 3.31 2.91 9.78
C THR A 80 3.44 2.31 8.38
N ILE A 81 3.57 0.99 8.32
CA ILE A 81 3.59 0.23 7.07
C ILE A 81 2.30 -0.58 7.03
N ALA A 82 1.44 -0.29 6.04
CA ALA A 82 0.20 -1.01 5.85
C ALA A 82 0.48 -2.34 5.14
N HIS A 83 0.69 -3.40 5.91
CA HIS A 83 1.02 -4.75 5.43
C HIS A 83 -0.06 -5.29 4.50
N ARG A 84 0.24 -5.36 3.20
CA ARG A 84 -0.69 -5.72 2.11
C ARG A 84 -1.90 -4.77 2.00
N GLY A 85 -1.68 -3.49 2.31
CA GLY A 85 -2.73 -2.51 2.54
C GLY A 85 -3.37 -2.64 3.92
N ALA A 86 -4.60 -2.17 4.10
CA ALA A 86 -5.36 -2.34 5.34
C ALA A 86 -5.95 -3.76 5.46
N SER A 87 -5.10 -4.78 5.39
CA SER A 87 -5.47 -6.20 5.25
C SER A 87 -6.32 -6.77 6.39
N GLY A 88 -6.32 -6.15 7.57
CA GLY A 88 -7.23 -6.49 8.67
C GLY A 88 -8.66 -5.99 8.50
N TYR A 89 -8.93 -5.12 7.51
CA TYR A 89 -10.22 -4.46 7.30
C TYR A 89 -10.77 -4.61 5.87
N ALA A 90 -9.94 -5.03 4.92
CA ALA A 90 -10.31 -5.20 3.52
C ALA A 90 -9.43 -6.29 2.88
N PRO A 91 -9.85 -6.90 1.74
CA PRO A 91 -9.08 -7.96 1.08
C PRO A 91 -7.66 -7.50 0.75
N GLU A 92 -6.66 -8.24 1.29
CA GLU A 92 -5.24 -7.92 1.07
C GLU A 92 -4.90 -7.79 -0.42
N HIS A 93 -3.92 -6.93 -0.73
CA HIS A 93 -3.44 -6.69 -2.09
C HIS A 93 -4.54 -6.37 -3.11
N THR A 94 -5.60 -5.68 -2.68
CA THR A 94 -6.61 -5.11 -3.56
C THR A 94 -6.63 -3.59 -3.42
N PHE A 95 -7.23 -2.89 -4.39
CA PHE A 95 -7.43 -1.45 -4.26
C PHE A 95 -8.31 -1.07 -3.06
N TYR A 96 -9.19 -1.95 -2.60
CA TYR A 96 -9.97 -1.71 -1.37
C TYR A 96 -9.07 -1.60 -0.14
N ALA A 97 -8.08 -2.50 -0.01
CA ALA A 97 -7.14 -2.44 1.11
C ALA A 97 -6.16 -1.27 0.98
N TYR A 98 -5.68 -0.98 -0.22
CA TYR A 98 -4.76 0.12 -0.47
C TYR A 98 -5.41 1.48 -0.29
N ASP A 99 -6.60 1.71 -0.86
CA ASP A 99 -7.35 2.95 -0.67
C ASP A 99 -7.66 3.19 0.80
N LYS A 100 -8.07 2.14 1.51
CA LYS A 100 -8.36 2.24 2.95
C LYS A 100 -7.10 2.61 3.74
N SER A 101 -5.97 1.99 3.48
CA SER A 101 -4.72 2.28 4.20
C SER A 101 -4.20 3.69 3.89
N HIS A 102 -4.20 4.08 2.62
CA HIS A 102 -3.61 5.35 2.18
C HIS A 102 -4.56 6.54 2.39
N ASN A 103 -5.83 6.41 1.95
CA ASN A 103 -6.76 7.53 1.93
C ASN A 103 -7.53 7.73 3.24
N GLU A 104 -7.85 6.62 3.96
CA GLU A 104 -8.68 6.68 5.17
C GLU A 104 -7.84 6.64 6.44
N LEU A 105 -6.87 5.71 6.52
CA LEU A 105 -6.09 5.46 7.75
C LEU A 105 -4.77 6.24 7.80
N GLY A 106 -4.34 6.86 6.70
CA GLY A 106 -3.14 7.68 6.65
C GLY A 106 -1.84 6.92 6.92
N ALA A 107 -1.77 5.65 6.50
CA ALA A 107 -0.54 4.87 6.63
C ALA A 107 0.63 5.54 5.90
N SER A 108 1.82 5.50 6.50
CA SER A 108 3.02 6.12 5.93
C SER A 108 3.48 5.42 4.65
N TYR A 109 3.29 4.11 4.56
CA TYR A 109 3.66 3.29 3.41
C TYR A 109 2.54 2.33 3.03
N ILE A 110 2.36 2.13 1.72
CA ILE A 110 1.65 0.99 1.13
C ILE A 110 2.67 -0.13 0.96
N GLU A 111 2.42 -1.26 1.59
CA GLU A 111 3.28 -2.44 1.40
C GLU A 111 2.69 -3.33 0.30
N ILE A 112 3.60 -3.86 -0.55
CA ILE A 112 3.26 -4.62 -1.77
C ILE A 112 4.20 -5.81 -1.88
N ASP A 113 3.66 -7.02 -1.84
CA ASP A 113 4.34 -8.24 -2.24
C ASP A 113 4.18 -8.47 -3.74
N LEU A 114 5.25 -8.76 -4.47
CA LEU A 114 5.21 -8.97 -5.91
C LEU A 114 5.43 -10.44 -6.28
N GLN A 115 4.56 -10.93 -7.15
CA GLN A 115 4.72 -12.14 -7.95
C GLN A 115 4.74 -11.76 -9.43
N ARG A 116 5.10 -12.71 -10.32
CA ARG A 116 5.12 -12.48 -11.76
C ARG A 116 4.24 -13.50 -12.47
N THR A 117 3.38 -13.00 -13.37
CA THR A 117 2.53 -13.85 -14.21
C THR A 117 3.31 -14.55 -15.30
N LYS A 118 2.68 -15.54 -15.96
CA LYS A 118 3.22 -16.28 -17.10
C LYS A 118 3.67 -15.39 -18.25
N ASP A 119 2.94 -14.31 -18.49
CA ASP A 119 3.24 -13.30 -19.52
C ASP A 119 4.06 -12.12 -19.01
N GLY A 120 4.74 -12.31 -17.84
CA GLY A 120 5.76 -11.40 -17.34
C GLY A 120 5.23 -10.15 -16.62
N GLN A 121 3.97 -10.09 -16.19
CA GLN A 121 3.45 -8.93 -15.48
C GLN A 121 3.70 -9.03 -13.98
N LEU A 122 4.18 -7.95 -13.35
CA LEU A 122 4.30 -7.84 -11.90
C LEU A 122 2.94 -7.59 -11.27
N VAL A 123 2.51 -8.45 -10.37
CA VAL A 123 1.19 -8.41 -9.72
C VAL A 123 1.34 -8.44 -8.19
N ALA A 124 0.42 -7.77 -7.50
CA ALA A 124 0.41 -7.75 -6.04
C ALA A 124 -0.22 -9.04 -5.51
N MET A 125 0.61 -9.94 -5.00
CA MET A 125 0.20 -11.20 -4.37
C MET A 125 1.30 -11.70 -3.44
N HIS A 126 0.91 -12.12 -2.23
CA HIS A 126 1.86 -12.64 -1.25
C HIS A 126 2.28 -14.07 -1.57
N ASP A 127 1.30 -14.96 -1.77
CA ASP A 127 1.55 -16.39 -1.93
C ASP A 127 1.98 -16.69 -3.38
N GLU A 128 2.75 -17.75 -3.57
CA GLU A 128 3.10 -18.27 -4.90
C GLU A 128 1.88 -18.81 -5.65
N THR A 129 0.79 -19.13 -4.93
CA THR A 129 -0.45 -19.65 -5.49
C THR A 129 -1.61 -18.70 -5.26
N VAL A 130 -2.64 -18.79 -6.11
CA VAL A 130 -3.84 -17.93 -6.04
C VAL A 130 -4.90 -18.46 -5.07
N ASP A 131 -4.70 -19.64 -4.47
CA ASP A 131 -5.71 -20.43 -3.78
C ASP A 131 -6.31 -19.75 -2.54
N ARG A 132 -5.48 -19.08 -1.72
CA ARG A 132 -5.93 -18.51 -0.45
C ARG A 132 -6.76 -17.25 -0.63
N THR A 133 -6.37 -16.40 -1.56
CA THR A 133 -6.92 -15.05 -1.69
C THR A 133 -7.77 -14.85 -2.96
N THR A 134 -8.00 -15.93 -3.72
CA THR A 134 -8.89 -15.88 -4.89
C THR A 134 -9.84 -17.08 -4.93
N ASN A 135 -10.68 -17.11 -5.97
CA ASN A 135 -11.50 -18.28 -6.31
C ASN A 135 -10.82 -19.23 -7.32
N GLY A 136 -9.56 -19.00 -7.67
CA GLY A 136 -8.75 -19.86 -8.53
C GLY A 136 -7.92 -20.87 -7.74
N THR A 137 -7.15 -21.70 -8.46
CA THR A 137 -6.21 -22.68 -7.89
C THR A 137 -4.95 -22.78 -8.75
N GLY A 138 -3.78 -22.97 -8.11
CA GLY A 138 -2.51 -23.15 -8.80
C GLY A 138 -1.58 -21.95 -8.67
N ARG A 139 -0.45 -21.98 -9.38
CA ARG A 139 0.63 -21.01 -9.22
C ARG A 139 0.32 -19.73 -10.02
N VAL A 140 0.75 -18.59 -9.49
CA VAL A 140 0.62 -17.28 -10.18
C VAL A 140 1.34 -17.32 -11.54
N GLU A 141 2.51 -17.95 -11.61
CA GLU A 141 3.31 -18.06 -12.84
C GLU A 141 2.66 -18.90 -13.96
N ASP A 142 1.61 -19.65 -13.66
CA ASP A 142 0.85 -20.41 -14.66
C ASP A 142 -0.26 -19.59 -15.31
N TYR A 143 -0.64 -18.45 -14.71
CA TYR A 143 -1.68 -17.54 -15.21
C TYR A 143 -1.09 -16.43 -16.05
N THR A 144 -1.67 -16.16 -17.20
CA THR A 144 -1.49 -14.85 -17.84
C THR A 144 -2.20 -13.77 -17.02
N LEU A 145 -1.81 -12.49 -17.18
CA LEU A 145 -2.51 -11.39 -16.53
C LEU A 145 -4.02 -11.40 -16.82
N SER A 146 -4.38 -11.65 -18.09
CA SER A 146 -5.79 -11.72 -18.51
C SER A 146 -6.57 -12.80 -17.75
N GLN A 147 -6.00 -13.97 -17.55
CA GLN A 147 -6.60 -15.05 -16.76
C GLN A 147 -6.68 -14.68 -15.27
N LEU A 148 -5.61 -14.13 -14.72
CA LEU A 148 -5.56 -13.72 -13.32
C LEU A 148 -6.63 -12.64 -13.00
N LYS A 149 -6.86 -11.71 -13.94
CA LYS A 149 -7.88 -10.66 -13.82
C LYS A 149 -9.33 -11.18 -13.87
N GLN A 150 -9.57 -12.42 -14.28
CA GLN A 150 -10.90 -13.05 -14.20
C GLN A 150 -11.22 -13.54 -12.77
N LEU A 151 -10.21 -13.81 -11.95
CA LEU A 151 -10.41 -14.31 -10.61
C LEU A 151 -11.07 -13.26 -9.70
N ASP A 152 -11.79 -13.76 -8.70
CA ASP A 152 -12.35 -12.97 -7.60
C ASP A 152 -11.35 -13.01 -6.44
N ALA A 153 -10.72 -11.87 -6.16
CA ALA A 153 -9.73 -11.71 -5.10
C ALA A 153 -10.31 -11.08 -3.81
N GLY A 154 -11.63 -11.02 -3.66
CA GLY A 154 -12.22 -10.34 -2.50
C GLY A 154 -13.25 -11.15 -1.72
N SER A 155 -14.00 -12.06 -2.35
CA SER A 155 -15.05 -12.82 -1.66
C SER A 155 -14.52 -13.74 -0.56
N TRP A 156 -13.26 -14.17 -0.60
CA TRP A 156 -12.62 -14.93 0.48
C TRP A 156 -12.60 -14.14 1.79
N PHE A 157 -12.31 -12.84 1.71
CA PHE A 157 -12.25 -11.94 2.86
C PHE A 157 -13.61 -11.84 3.56
N ASN A 158 -14.70 -11.72 2.82
CA ASN A 158 -16.05 -11.67 3.37
C ASN A 158 -16.43 -12.94 4.15
N ARG A 159 -15.84 -14.10 3.78
CA ARG A 159 -16.06 -15.36 4.50
C ARG A 159 -15.23 -15.48 5.77
N THR A 160 -14.02 -14.96 5.75
CA THR A 160 -13.06 -15.08 6.86
C THR A 160 -13.17 -13.94 7.88
N HIS A 161 -13.72 -12.78 7.46
CA HIS A 161 -13.88 -11.58 8.28
C HIS A 161 -15.31 -11.02 8.12
N PRO A 162 -16.33 -11.76 8.61
CA PRO A 162 -17.73 -11.37 8.40
C PRO A 162 -18.08 -10.02 9.03
N GLU A 163 -17.37 -9.58 10.06
CA GLU A 163 -17.53 -8.28 10.72
C GLU A 163 -17.12 -7.08 9.84
N TYR A 164 -16.28 -7.31 8.83
CA TYR A 164 -15.82 -6.31 7.85
C TYR A 164 -16.33 -6.60 6.44
N ALA A 165 -17.19 -7.60 6.28
CA ALA A 165 -17.68 -8.04 4.98
C ALA A 165 -18.45 -6.92 4.27
N LYS A 166 -18.17 -6.74 2.98
CA LYS A 166 -18.87 -5.80 2.11
C LYS A 166 -19.19 -6.45 0.77
N SER A 167 -20.38 -6.15 0.24
CA SER A 167 -20.80 -6.67 -1.08
C SER A 167 -19.88 -6.22 -2.22
N GLU A 168 -19.29 -5.04 -2.10
CA GLU A 168 -18.37 -4.46 -3.08
C GLU A 168 -17.04 -5.22 -3.21
N TYR A 169 -16.63 -6.00 -2.19
CA TYR A 169 -15.42 -6.81 -2.25
C TYR A 169 -15.55 -7.99 -3.21
N LYS A 170 -16.77 -8.42 -3.49
CA LYS A 170 -17.02 -9.47 -4.48
C LYS A 170 -16.48 -9.03 -5.85
N ASN A 171 -15.74 -9.94 -6.49
CA ASN A 171 -15.06 -9.69 -7.77
C ASN A 171 -13.94 -8.61 -7.73
N ALA A 172 -13.42 -8.27 -6.55
CA ALA A 172 -12.17 -7.51 -6.46
C ALA A 172 -11.08 -8.20 -7.31
N LYS A 173 -10.19 -7.42 -7.91
CA LYS A 173 -9.16 -7.93 -8.82
C LYS A 173 -7.78 -7.80 -8.21
N VAL A 174 -6.90 -8.73 -8.56
CA VAL A 174 -5.47 -8.64 -8.28
C VAL A 174 -4.90 -7.48 -9.10
N PRO A 175 -4.34 -6.43 -8.49
CA PRO A 175 -3.75 -5.32 -9.23
C PRO A 175 -2.34 -5.65 -9.72
N THR A 176 -1.93 -5.04 -10.83
CA THR A 176 -0.53 -5.00 -11.24
C THR A 176 0.21 -3.89 -10.50
N LEU A 177 1.54 -3.99 -10.42
CA LEU A 177 2.38 -2.90 -9.91
C LEU A 177 2.15 -1.61 -10.72
N ASP A 178 2.05 -1.72 -12.04
CA ASP A 178 1.80 -0.59 -12.95
C ASP A 178 0.48 0.14 -12.62
N GLU A 179 -0.60 -0.62 -12.34
CA GLU A 179 -1.89 -0.05 -11.91
C GLU A 179 -1.78 0.64 -10.54
N ILE A 180 -1.05 0.06 -9.59
CA ILE A 180 -0.85 0.64 -8.25
C ILE A 180 -0.08 1.96 -8.36
N LEU A 181 1.05 1.95 -9.07
CA LEU A 181 1.86 3.15 -9.26
C LEU A 181 1.14 4.23 -10.08
N SER A 182 0.31 3.84 -11.06
CA SER A 182 -0.54 4.78 -11.80
C SER A 182 -1.60 5.43 -10.91
N ARG A 183 -2.16 4.68 -9.93
CA ARG A 183 -3.23 5.17 -9.06
C ARG A 183 -2.73 6.14 -7.99
N TYR A 184 -1.64 5.82 -7.32
CA TYR A 184 -1.16 6.60 -6.17
C TYR A 184 0.02 7.51 -6.52
N GLY A 185 0.78 7.18 -7.55
CA GLY A 185 1.90 7.98 -8.04
C GLY A 185 2.90 8.32 -6.95
N THR A 186 3.48 9.51 -7.02
CA THR A 186 4.42 10.03 -6.02
C THR A 186 3.72 10.57 -4.76
N ASN A 187 2.40 10.48 -4.66
CA ASN A 187 1.65 10.89 -3.47
C ASN A 187 1.67 9.85 -2.35
N ALA A 188 2.08 8.61 -2.66
CA ALA A 188 2.25 7.54 -1.69
C ALA A 188 3.73 7.14 -1.55
N ASN A 189 4.09 6.59 -0.39
CA ASN A 189 5.34 5.88 -0.20
C ASN A 189 5.07 4.38 -0.30
N TYR A 190 6.02 3.63 -0.82
CA TYR A 190 5.87 2.20 -1.06
C TYR A 190 6.96 1.41 -0.35
N TYR A 191 6.56 0.26 0.17
CA TYR A 191 7.42 -0.78 0.70
C TYR A 191 7.18 -2.00 -0.15
N ILE A 192 8.12 -2.34 -1.04
CA ILE A 192 7.93 -3.37 -2.06
C ILE A 192 8.84 -4.56 -1.77
N GLU A 193 8.25 -5.74 -1.67
CA GLU A 193 8.94 -7.01 -1.54
C GLU A 193 8.82 -7.82 -2.82
N THR A 194 9.95 -8.26 -3.40
CA THR A 194 9.96 -9.27 -4.47
C THR A 194 9.90 -10.65 -3.83
N LYS A 195 8.84 -11.40 -4.14
CA LYS A 195 8.68 -12.77 -3.64
C LYS A 195 9.36 -13.76 -4.54
N THR A 196 9.96 -14.79 -3.94
CA THR A 196 10.49 -15.96 -4.65
C THR A 196 11.42 -15.60 -5.83
N PRO A 197 12.47 -14.78 -5.65
CA PRO A 197 13.31 -14.26 -6.74
C PRO A 197 14.00 -15.36 -7.54
N ASN A 198 14.22 -16.55 -6.94
CA ASN A 198 14.79 -17.70 -7.63
C ASN A 198 13.85 -18.30 -8.69
N VAL A 199 12.54 -18.09 -8.56
CA VAL A 199 11.51 -18.54 -9.52
C VAL A 199 11.37 -17.53 -10.66
N TYR A 200 11.64 -16.24 -10.39
CA TYR A 200 11.45 -15.15 -11.33
C TYR A 200 12.76 -14.41 -11.66
N PRO A 201 13.70 -15.03 -12.37
CA PRO A 201 14.94 -14.34 -12.76
C PRO A 201 14.65 -13.03 -13.48
N GLY A 202 15.37 -11.94 -13.11
CA GLY A 202 15.19 -10.62 -13.70
C GLY A 202 13.98 -9.82 -13.17
N MET A 203 13.34 -10.28 -12.09
CA MET A 203 12.20 -9.60 -11.49
C MET A 203 12.59 -8.25 -10.88
N GLU A 204 13.77 -8.17 -10.29
CA GLU A 204 14.30 -6.95 -9.68
C GLU A 204 14.62 -5.89 -10.72
N GLU A 205 15.20 -6.27 -11.86
CA GLU A 205 15.45 -5.36 -12.98
C GLU A 205 14.11 -4.83 -13.53
N GLN A 206 13.11 -5.71 -13.67
CA GLN A 206 11.78 -5.33 -14.12
C GLN A 206 11.10 -4.37 -13.14
N LEU A 207 11.25 -4.60 -11.82
CA LEU A 207 10.78 -3.67 -10.79
C LEU A 207 11.42 -2.30 -10.97
N LEU A 208 12.74 -2.23 -11.13
CA LEU A 208 13.46 -0.97 -11.32
C LEU A 208 13.02 -0.24 -12.59
N GLU A 209 12.81 -0.95 -13.69
CA GLU A 209 12.30 -0.38 -14.94
C GLU A 209 10.88 0.18 -14.76
N THR A 210 10.01 -0.55 -14.06
CA THR A 210 8.65 -0.09 -13.76
C THR A 210 8.67 1.16 -12.90
N LEU A 211 9.51 1.21 -11.87
CA LEU A 211 9.66 2.39 -11.01
C LEU A 211 10.20 3.60 -11.79
N LYS A 212 11.15 3.41 -12.71
CA LYS A 212 11.65 4.47 -13.61
C LYS A 212 10.55 5.00 -14.50
N LYS A 213 9.76 4.12 -15.12
CA LYS A 213 8.62 4.47 -15.99
C LYS A 213 7.64 5.39 -15.25
N HIS A 214 7.41 5.14 -13.97
CA HIS A 214 6.51 5.94 -13.12
C HIS A 214 7.19 7.10 -12.39
N HIS A 215 8.42 7.46 -12.77
CA HIS A 215 9.19 8.56 -12.16
C HIS A 215 9.40 8.42 -10.65
N MET A 216 9.43 7.18 -10.14
CA MET A 216 9.64 6.88 -8.72
C MET A 216 11.11 6.86 -8.33
N LEU A 217 12.01 6.66 -9.28
CA LEU A 217 13.45 6.70 -9.07
C LEU A 217 13.98 8.05 -9.53
N THR A 218 14.45 8.89 -8.60
CA THR A 218 15.27 10.05 -8.91
C THR A 218 16.72 9.59 -8.94
N GLY A 219 17.22 9.21 -10.11
CA GLY A 219 18.62 8.89 -10.31
C GLY A 219 19.28 9.92 -11.19
N ASN A 220 20.38 10.50 -10.73
CA ASN A 220 21.44 11.01 -11.55
C ASN A 220 22.38 9.87 -11.83
#